data_f9b2b73ad4840a792f824aa301566e40
#
_entry.id   f9b2b73ad4840a792f824aa301566e40
#
_cell.length_a   1.000
_cell.length_b   1.000
_cell.length_c   1.000
_cell.angle_alpha   90.00
_cell.angle_beta   90.00
_cell.angle_gamma   90.00
#
_symmetry.space_group_name_H-M   'P 1'
#
loop_
_entity.id
_entity.type
_entity.pdbx_description
1 polymer ?
#
loop_
_entity_poly.entity_id
_entity_poly.type
_entity_poly.pdbx_seq_one_letter_code
_entity_poly.pdbx_strand_id
1 'polypeptide(L)'
;MNTKEKDMKKEKPFPYNEVTSQYAPQKPTNSEDVVAKMEAEWPLMTKEFKKIQREQYELFLHKQHDYGPGNISVGTQLQTDEEVHLSLTGLWFRMNDKIQRLKTLLMNKRESAVAGEPMEDAYLDVSNYGIMATIVKKGLWGK
;
A
#
# COMPACT_ATOMS: atom_id res chain seq x y z
N MET A 1 -56.19 7.28 -16.22
CA MET A 1 -54.94 6.52 -16.46
C MET A 1 -53.88 7.06 -15.51
N ASN A 2 -53.59 6.30 -14.48
CA ASN A 2 -52.66 6.70 -13.42
C ASN A 2 -51.25 6.22 -13.78
N THR A 3 -50.36 7.15 -14.09
CA THR A 3 -48.94 6.87 -14.22
C THR A 3 -48.29 7.18 -12.85
N LYS A 4 -47.99 6.14 -12.10
CA LYS A 4 -47.18 6.24 -10.86
C LYS A 4 -45.72 6.42 -11.29
N GLU A 5 -45.19 7.64 -11.20
CA GLU A 5 -43.75 7.89 -11.15
C GLU A 5 -43.19 7.24 -9.90
N LYS A 6 -42.33 6.26 -10.09
CA LYS A 6 -41.51 5.69 -9.05
C LYS A 6 -40.41 6.71 -8.69
N ASP A 7 -40.54 7.30 -7.52
CA ASP A 7 -39.43 8.01 -6.86
C ASP A 7 -38.23 7.06 -6.70
N MET A 8 -37.27 7.16 -7.61
CA MET A 8 -35.96 6.61 -7.38
C MET A 8 -35.26 7.51 -6.34
N LYS A 9 -35.24 7.06 -5.09
CA LYS A 9 -34.39 7.67 -4.06
C LYS A 9 -32.95 7.64 -4.60
N LYS A 10 -32.42 8.83 -4.91
CA LYS A 10 -31.00 9.01 -5.15
C LYS A 10 -30.25 8.61 -3.89
N GLU A 11 -29.60 7.46 -3.91
CA GLU A 11 -28.67 7.09 -2.85
C GLU A 11 -27.60 8.17 -2.77
N LYS A 12 -27.43 8.74 -1.55
CA LYS A 12 -26.37 9.70 -1.31
C LYS A 12 -25.03 8.98 -1.52
N PRO A 13 -24.06 9.55 -2.24
CA PRO A 13 -22.75 8.96 -2.38
C PRO A 13 -22.14 8.77 -0.97
N PHE A 14 -21.53 7.63 -0.76
CA PHE A 14 -20.85 7.27 0.49
C PHE A 14 -19.83 8.38 0.83
N PRO A 15 -19.86 8.97 2.03
CA PRO A 15 -18.99 10.10 2.35
C PRO A 15 -17.56 9.63 2.58
N TYR A 16 -16.79 9.46 1.52
CA TYR A 16 -15.36 9.12 1.59
C TYR A 16 -14.53 10.17 2.34
N ASN A 17 -15.05 11.40 2.48
CA ASN A 17 -14.32 12.51 3.09
C ASN A 17 -14.41 12.57 4.62
N GLU A 18 -15.35 11.88 5.25
CA GLU A 18 -15.48 11.89 6.71
C GLU A 18 -14.68 10.77 7.40
N VAL A 19 -14.33 9.69 6.68
CA VAL A 19 -13.62 8.54 7.25
C VAL A 19 -12.12 8.85 7.47
N THR A 20 -11.55 9.78 6.72
CA THR A 20 -10.14 10.14 6.82
C THR A 20 -9.79 10.95 8.06
N SER A 21 -10.74 11.63 8.69
CA SER A 21 -10.52 12.43 9.91
C SER A 21 -10.51 11.58 11.20
N GLN A 22 -11.21 10.45 11.22
CA GLN A 22 -11.29 9.60 12.43
C GLN A 22 -10.14 8.59 12.54
N TYR A 23 -9.42 8.31 11.44
CA TYR A 23 -8.29 7.37 11.39
C TYR A 23 -6.93 8.04 11.23
N ALA A 24 -6.85 9.37 11.29
CA ALA A 24 -5.57 10.00 11.53
C ALA A 24 -5.10 9.53 12.93
N PRO A 25 -4.00 8.79 13.05
CA PRO A 25 -3.51 8.40 14.36
C PRO A 25 -3.30 9.70 15.14
N GLN A 26 -4.10 9.91 16.19
CA GLN A 26 -3.85 11.00 17.12
C GLN A 26 -2.43 10.78 17.61
N LYS A 27 -1.53 11.72 17.34
CA LYS A 27 -0.18 11.65 17.90
C LYS A 27 -0.36 11.52 19.41
N PRO A 28 0.09 10.41 20.01
CA PRO A 28 0.07 10.35 21.47
C PRO A 28 0.86 11.55 21.98
N THR A 29 0.40 12.18 23.04
CA THR A 29 0.98 13.37 23.64
C THR A 29 2.45 13.20 24.07
N ASN A 30 3.01 11.97 23.97
CA ASN A 30 4.41 11.59 24.24
C ASN A 30 4.92 10.60 23.19
N SER A 31 4.78 10.89 21.89
CA SER A 31 5.24 9.96 20.84
C SER A 31 6.75 9.70 20.87
N GLU A 32 7.56 10.68 21.26
CA GLU A 32 9.01 10.52 21.39
C GLU A 32 9.37 9.59 22.55
N ASP A 33 8.67 9.70 23.68
CA ASP A 33 8.88 8.82 24.84
C ASP A 33 8.50 7.37 24.55
N VAL A 34 7.42 7.14 23.79
CA VAL A 34 6.98 5.80 23.39
C VAL A 34 7.98 5.16 22.43
N VAL A 35 8.49 5.91 21.45
CA VAL A 35 9.48 5.41 20.50
C VAL A 35 10.77 5.03 21.23
N ALA A 36 11.32 5.94 22.06
CA ALA A 36 12.52 5.70 22.83
C ALA A 36 12.39 4.48 23.76
N LYS A 37 11.23 4.36 24.44
CA LYS A 37 10.93 3.22 25.30
C LYS A 37 10.92 1.90 24.52
N MET A 38 10.24 1.84 23.37
CA MET A 38 10.15 0.62 22.56
C MET A 38 11.50 0.25 21.94
N GLU A 39 12.31 1.22 21.53
CA GLU A 39 13.67 0.97 21.04
C GLU A 39 14.59 0.44 22.14
N ALA A 40 14.44 0.91 23.37
CA ALA A 40 15.19 0.40 24.51
C ALA A 40 14.73 -1.01 24.94
N GLU A 41 13.43 -1.29 24.90
CA GLU A 41 12.86 -2.59 25.27
C GLU A 41 13.16 -3.67 24.23
N TRP A 42 13.15 -3.32 22.93
CA TRP A 42 13.32 -4.24 21.79
C TRP A 42 14.41 -3.79 20.81
N PRO A 43 15.68 -3.64 21.27
CA PRO A 43 16.73 -2.99 20.47
C PRO A 43 17.08 -3.74 19.17
N LEU A 44 17.07 -5.06 19.18
CA LEU A 44 17.41 -5.85 17.98
C LEU A 44 16.28 -5.79 16.95
N MET A 45 15.04 -5.93 17.38
CA MET A 45 13.88 -5.85 16.50
C MET A 45 13.76 -4.48 15.83
N THR A 46 13.84 -3.41 16.60
CA THR A 46 13.68 -2.04 16.10
C THR A 46 14.83 -1.62 15.18
N LYS A 47 16.05 -2.05 15.50
CA LYS A 47 17.21 -1.83 14.63
C LYS A 47 17.05 -2.55 13.27
N GLU A 48 16.63 -3.81 13.30
CA GLU A 48 16.43 -4.58 12.07
C GLU A 48 15.28 -4.01 11.22
N PHE A 49 14.18 -3.57 11.86
CA PHE A 49 13.08 -2.92 11.17
C PHE A 49 13.55 -1.68 10.37
N LYS A 50 14.33 -0.79 11.01
CA LYS A 50 14.89 0.39 10.35
C LYS A 50 15.84 0.03 9.21
N LYS A 51 16.64 -1.02 9.40
CA LYS A 51 17.54 -1.53 8.34
C LYS A 51 16.75 -2.01 7.12
N ILE A 52 15.74 -2.86 7.32
CA ILE A 52 14.89 -3.37 6.26
C ILE A 52 14.17 -2.23 5.53
N GLN A 53 13.64 -1.24 6.25
CA GLN A 53 13.01 -0.07 5.62
C GLN A 53 13.97 0.70 4.71
N ARG A 54 15.24 0.85 5.11
CA ARG A 54 16.27 1.51 4.30
C ARG A 54 16.55 0.71 3.02
N GLU A 55 16.77 -0.59 3.16
CA GLU A 55 17.01 -1.48 2.02
C GLU A 55 15.83 -1.50 1.04
N GLN A 56 14.59 -1.51 1.56
CA GLN A 56 13.37 -1.39 0.74
C GLN A 56 13.31 -0.05 -0.02
N TYR A 57 13.69 1.04 0.64
CA TYR A 57 13.71 2.36 0.02
C TYR A 57 14.74 2.43 -1.12
N GLU A 58 15.95 1.92 -0.90
CA GLU A 58 17.00 1.87 -1.91
C GLU A 58 16.55 1.02 -3.12
N LEU A 59 16.00 -0.17 -2.87
CA LEU A 59 15.47 -1.03 -3.91
C LEU A 59 14.32 -0.34 -4.69
N PHE A 60 13.43 0.36 -3.99
CA PHE A 60 12.38 1.15 -4.60
C PHE A 60 12.95 2.19 -5.57
N LEU A 61 13.98 2.96 -5.16
CA LEU A 61 14.61 3.96 -6.01
C LEU A 61 15.27 3.34 -7.24
N HIS A 62 15.97 2.22 -7.10
CA HIS A 62 16.58 1.52 -8.24
C HIS A 62 15.51 1.03 -9.22
N LYS A 63 14.40 0.46 -8.73
CA LYS A 63 13.29 0.05 -9.59
C LYS A 63 12.63 1.26 -10.28
N GLN A 64 12.45 2.39 -9.58
CA GLN A 64 11.89 3.60 -10.19
C GLN A 64 12.82 4.19 -11.25
N HIS A 65 14.14 4.10 -11.09
CA HIS A 65 15.10 4.50 -12.11
C HIS A 65 14.87 3.71 -13.41
N ASP A 66 14.62 2.41 -13.33
CA ASP A 66 14.46 1.55 -14.50
C ASP A 66 13.07 1.66 -15.14
N TYR A 67 12.03 1.67 -14.32
CA TYR A 67 10.63 1.65 -14.78
C TYR A 67 10.05 3.05 -15.02
N GLY A 68 10.53 4.05 -14.28
CA GLY A 68 9.88 5.36 -14.20
C GLY A 68 8.50 5.28 -13.50
N PRO A 69 7.81 6.42 -13.32
CA PRO A 69 6.54 6.46 -12.59
C PRO A 69 5.37 5.83 -13.36
N GLY A 70 5.48 5.70 -14.68
CA GLY A 70 4.39 5.24 -15.55
C GLY A 70 3.92 3.81 -15.29
N ASN A 71 4.76 2.95 -14.72
CA ASN A 71 4.37 1.57 -14.41
C ASN A 71 3.35 1.48 -13.28
N ILE A 72 3.32 2.45 -12.38
CA ILE A 72 2.36 2.52 -11.26
C ILE A 72 1.16 3.38 -11.65
N SER A 73 1.37 4.49 -12.35
CA SER A 73 0.27 5.33 -12.86
C SER A 73 -0.49 4.71 -14.04
N VAL A 74 -0.06 3.53 -14.51
CA VAL A 74 -0.63 2.84 -15.68
C VAL A 74 -0.64 3.75 -16.93
N GLY A 75 0.44 4.54 -17.10
CA GLY A 75 0.61 5.49 -18.21
C GLY A 75 -0.25 6.75 -18.11
N THR A 76 -1.00 6.95 -17.02
CA THR A 76 -1.80 8.17 -16.81
C THR A 76 -1.01 9.25 -16.07
N GLN A 77 -1.61 10.44 -15.94
CA GLN A 77 -1.04 11.56 -15.18
C GLN A 77 -1.57 11.63 -13.74
N LEU A 78 -2.46 10.71 -13.33
CA LEU A 78 -3.12 10.68 -12.02
C LEU A 78 -3.83 12.00 -11.68
N GLN A 79 -4.51 12.60 -12.66
CA GLN A 79 -5.19 13.88 -12.51
C GLN A 79 -6.67 13.73 -12.16
N THR A 80 -7.28 12.59 -12.47
CA THR A 80 -8.68 12.31 -12.18
C THR A 80 -8.82 11.18 -11.16
N ASP A 81 -10.00 11.11 -10.52
CA ASP A 81 -10.30 10.03 -9.57
C ASP A 81 -10.28 8.66 -10.25
N GLU A 82 -10.69 8.59 -11.52
CA GLU A 82 -10.66 7.35 -12.31
C GLU A 82 -9.23 6.90 -12.58
N GLU A 83 -8.32 7.80 -12.91
CA GLU A 83 -6.89 7.50 -13.11
C GLU A 83 -6.24 7.01 -11.81
N VAL A 84 -6.55 7.67 -10.69
CA VAL A 84 -6.10 7.23 -9.35
C VAL A 84 -6.67 5.86 -9.02
N HIS A 85 -7.95 5.63 -9.26
CA HIS A 85 -8.59 4.34 -9.04
C HIS A 85 -7.97 3.23 -9.90
N LEU A 86 -7.67 3.50 -11.15
CA LEU A 86 -6.98 2.56 -12.04
C LEU A 86 -5.60 2.17 -11.50
N SER A 87 -4.80 3.15 -11.07
CA SER A 87 -3.49 2.91 -10.47
C SER A 87 -3.58 2.07 -9.20
N LEU A 88 -4.51 2.40 -8.29
CA LEU A 88 -4.73 1.65 -7.05
C LEU A 88 -5.21 0.21 -7.33
N THR A 89 -6.05 0.02 -8.33
CA THR A 89 -6.48 -1.31 -8.78
C THR A 89 -5.31 -2.12 -9.31
N GLY A 90 -4.43 -1.50 -10.10
CA GLY A 90 -3.19 -2.14 -10.57
C GLY A 90 -2.27 -2.56 -9.42
N LEU A 91 -2.11 -1.72 -8.41
CA LEU A 91 -1.35 -2.05 -7.19
C LEU A 91 -2.01 -3.18 -6.41
N TRP A 92 -3.35 -3.19 -6.32
CA TRP A 92 -4.09 -4.29 -5.71
C TRP A 92 -3.78 -5.64 -6.38
N PHE A 93 -3.81 -5.71 -7.70
CA PHE A 93 -3.47 -6.95 -8.41
C PHE A 93 -2.05 -7.42 -8.11
N ARG A 94 -1.07 -6.50 -8.09
CA ARG A 94 0.32 -6.83 -7.74
C ARG A 94 0.44 -7.37 -6.32
N MET A 95 -0.23 -6.74 -5.35
CA MET A 95 -0.27 -7.22 -3.96
C MET A 95 -0.94 -8.59 -3.85
N ASN A 96 -2.08 -8.77 -4.55
CA ASN A 96 -2.81 -10.01 -4.54
C ASN A 96 -1.96 -11.19 -5.04
N ASP A 97 -1.20 -11.01 -6.11
CA ASP A 97 -0.30 -12.06 -6.62
C ASP A 97 0.74 -12.48 -5.58
N LYS A 98 1.34 -11.52 -4.88
CA LYS A 98 2.30 -11.80 -3.81
C LYS A 98 1.64 -12.47 -2.60
N ILE A 99 0.44 -12.03 -2.23
CA ILE A 99 -0.34 -12.65 -1.16
C ILE A 99 -0.73 -14.10 -1.50
N GLN A 100 -1.15 -14.37 -2.74
CA GLN A 100 -1.47 -15.73 -3.19
C GLN A 100 -0.24 -16.63 -3.19
N ARG A 101 0.93 -16.11 -3.62
CA ARG A 101 2.19 -16.83 -3.54
C ARG A 101 2.54 -17.18 -2.08
N LEU A 102 2.48 -16.22 -1.17
CA LEU A 102 2.72 -16.43 0.27
C LEU A 102 1.76 -17.48 0.83
N LYS A 103 0.47 -17.34 0.54
CA LYS A 103 -0.55 -18.29 0.97
C LYS A 103 -0.22 -19.71 0.51
N THR A 104 0.15 -19.88 -0.75
CA THR A 104 0.48 -21.20 -1.32
C THR A 104 1.71 -21.81 -0.66
N LEU A 105 2.78 -21.04 -0.48
CA LEU A 105 4.01 -21.54 0.13
C LEU A 105 3.80 -21.90 1.61
N LEU A 106 3.12 -21.03 2.37
CA LEU A 106 2.85 -21.26 3.80
C LEU A 106 1.91 -22.44 4.05
N MET A 107 0.78 -22.51 3.33
CA MET A 107 -0.21 -23.59 3.50
C MET A 107 0.37 -24.97 3.15
N ASN A 108 1.22 -25.02 2.14
CA ASN A 108 1.82 -26.28 1.71
C ASN A 108 3.19 -26.55 2.37
N LYS A 109 3.65 -25.70 3.28
CA LYS A 109 4.98 -25.77 3.91
C LYS A 109 6.10 -25.99 2.89
N ARG A 110 6.05 -25.21 1.79
CA ARG A 110 6.99 -25.30 0.68
C ARG A 110 7.96 -24.13 0.70
N GLU A 111 9.18 -24.39 0.30
CA GLU A 111 10.13 -23.36 -0.07
C GLU A 111 9.88 -22.90 -1.50
N SER A 112 10.41 -21.71 -1.86
CA SER A 112 10.33 -21.22 -3.24
C SER A 112 11.14 -22.13 -4.15
N ALA A 113 10.53 -22.59 -5.24
CA ALA A 113 11.21 -23.34 -6.28
C ALA A 113 11.86 -22.43 -7.34
N VAL A 114 11.58 -21.13 -7.31
CA VAL A 114 12.14 -20.16 -8.26
C VAL A 114 13.48 -19.68 -7.72
N ALA A 115 14.55 -19.94 -8.48
CA ALA A 115 15.88 -19.51 -8.10
C ALA A 115 15.96 -17.98 -8.00
N GLY A 116 16.55 -17.47 -6.91
CA GLY A 116 16.70 -16.03 -6.67
C GLY A 116 15.44 -15.29 -6.22
N GLU A 117 14.33 -16.01 -5.98
CA GLU A 117 13.08 -15.42 -5.44
C GLU A 117 12.69 -16.08 -4.10
N PRO A 118 13.35 -15.77 -3.00
CA PRO A 118 12.96 -16.29 -1.68
C PRO A 118 11.55 -15.82 -1.32
N MET A 119 10.92 -16.51 -0.36
CA MET A 119 9.56 -16.17 0.08
C MET A 119 9.49 -14.76 0.68
N GLU A 120 10.55 -14.31 1.32
CA GLU A 120 10.70 -13.01 1.94
C GLU A 120 10.50 -11.85 0.96
N ASP A 121 10.89 -12.01 -0.30
CA ASP A 121 10.68 -11.00 -1.34
C ASP A 121 9.19 -10.65 -1.53
N ALA A 122 8.31 -11.62 -1.35
CA ALA A 122 6.87 -11.36 -1.44
C ALA A 122 6.36 -10.49 -0.29
N TYR A 123 6.89 -10.63 0.93
CA TYR A 123 6.57 -9.74 2.04
C TYR A 123 7.04 -8.31 1.77
N LEU A 124 8.28 -8.17 1.29
CA LEU A 124 8.86 -6.87 0.99
C LEU A 124 8.13 -6.17 -0.17
N ASP A 125 7.74 -6.91 -1.20
CA ASP A 125 6.95 -6.38 -2.31
C ASP A 125 5.57 -5.87 -1.85
N VAL A 126 4.84 -6.65 -1.02
CA VAL A 126 3.54 -6.22 -0.47
C VAL A 126 3.70 -4.95 0.36
N SER A 127 4.73 -4.86 1.18
CA SER A 127 5.05 -3.67 1.99
C SER A 127 5.29 -2.45 1.10
N ASN A 128 6.14 -2.57 0.07
CA ASN A 128 6.44 -1.48 -0.85
C ASN A 128 5.21 -1.05 -1.66
N TYR A 129 4.40 -1.97 -2.15
CA TYR A 129 3.16 -1.63 -2.87
C TYR A 129 2.16 -0.88 -1.98
N GLY A 130 2.09 -1.20 -0.68
CA GLY A 130 1.29 -0.46 0.29
C GLY A 130 1.76 1.00 0.45
N ILE A 131 3.08 1.22 0.53
CA ILE A 131 3.65 2.57 0.58
C ILE A 131 3.36 3.32 -0.73
N MET A 132 3.57 2.70 -1.90
CA MET A 132 3.29 3.30 -3.20
C MET A 132 1.81 3.70 -3.33
N ALA A 133 0.88 2.84 -2.90
CA ALA A 133 -0.56 3.15 -2.90
C ALA A 133 -0.87 4.39 -2.05
N THR A 134 -0.21 4.53 -0.90
CA THR A 134 -0.34 5.70 -0.04
C THR A 134 0.16 6.96 -0.72
N ILE A 135 1.28 6.91 -1.45
CA ILE A 135 1.84 8.03 -2.20
C ILE A 135 0.90 8.43 -3.35
N VAL A 136 0.35 7.45 -4.09
CA VAL A 136 -0.66 7.68 -5.14
C VAL A 136 -1.88 8.40 -4.57
N LYS A 137 -2.43 7.91 -3.44
CA LYS A 137 -3.58 8.54 -2.77
C LYS A 137 -3.31 9.97 -2.30
N LYS A 138 -2.10 10.27 -1.93
CA LYS A 138 -1.68 11.63 -1.53
C LYS A 138 -1.44 12.56 -2.74
N GLY A 139 -1.57 12.07 -3.97
CA GLY A 139 -1.31 12.83 -5.18
C GLY A 139 0.16 13.23 -5.37
N LEU A 140 1.09 12.48 -4.79
CA LEU A 140 2.54 12.77 -4.80
C LEU A 140 3.34 11.82 -5.70
N TRP A 141 2.68 10.85 -6.34
CA TRP A 141 3.37 9.91 -7.21
C TRP A 141 3.93 10.62 -8.46
N GLY A 142 5.23 10.44 -8.68
CA GLY A 142 5.93 11.06 -9.82
C GLY A 142 6.17 12.57 -9.71
N LYS A 143 6.10 13.14 -8.50
CA LYS A 143 6.34 14.58 -8.24
C LYS A 143 7.56 14.76 -7.37
#